data_93f0723aa9a6d36fbdcbbf0ca260ec19
#
_entry.id   93f0723aa9a6d36fbdcbbf0ca260ec19
#
_cell.length_a   1.000
_cell.length_b   1.000
_cell.length_c   1.000
_cell.angle_alpha   90.00
_cell.angle_beta   90.00
_cell.angle_gamma   90.00
#
_symmetry.space_group_name_H-M   'P 1'
#
loop_
_entity.id
_entity.type
_entity.pdbx_description
1 polymer ?
#
loop_
_entity_poly.entity_id
_entity_poly.type
_entity_poly.pdbx_seq_one_letter_code
_entity_poly.pdbx_strand_id
1 'polypeptide(L)'
;LVCGCNALLFSGKVVKSYNRWFNKTLSMLQSIKDRQGIDKLTNRMRKMYDKRERFMNDAMHKTSRRIVDYLVSHHIGTLAVGYNKGWKQSVNMGGVNNQKFTFIPFARLRSCLRYKCELAGISYVEHEESYTSKCDALAMEDICKHDSYLGKRVKRGLFKSAVGKVINADVNGALNIGRKVFGDSFMITDSGRWYRPERINVLKCV
;
A
#
# COMPACT_ATOMS: atom_id res chain seq x y z
N LEU A 1 -5.75 2.97 4.93
CA LEU A 1 -6.62 2.47 5.99
C LEU A 1 -7.90 3.30 5.98
N VAL A 2 -9.02 2.64 5.92
CA VAL A 2 -10.35 3.24 6.11
C VAL A 2 -10.98 2.56 7.31
N CYS A 3 -11.60 3.35 8.17
CA CYS A 3 -12.21 2.87 9.39
C CYS A 3 -13.38 3.79 9.73
N GLY A 4 -14.61 3.26 9.72
CA GLY A 4 -15.81 4.06 9.95
C GLY A 4 -15.74 5.37 9.16
N CYS A 5 -15.78 6.49 9.88
CA CYS A 5 -15.73 7.83 9.28
C CYS A 5 -14.35 8.30 8.82
N ASN A 6 -13.25 7.63 9.17
CA ASN A 6 -11.89 8.15 8.96
C ASN A 6 -11.17 7.43 7.83
N ALA A 7 -10.30 8.17 7.12
CA ALA A 7 -9.38 7.61 6.14
C ALA A 7 -7.95 8.11 6.38
N LEU A 8 -7.00 7.18 6.46
CA LEU A 8 -5.59 7.44 6.67
C LEU A 8 -4.77 6.97 5.47
N LEU A 9 -3.87 7.82 4.96
CA LEU A 9 -2.95 7.52 3.88
C LEU A 9 -1.52 7.42 4.42
N PHE A 10 -1.00 6.22 4.53
CA PHE A 10 0.39 5.98 4.90
C PHE A 10 1.31 6.23 3.70
N SER A 11 2.19 7.22 3.82
CA SER A 11 3.03 7.67 2.71
C SER A 11 4.23 6.77 2.46
N GLY A 12 4.26 6.09 1.30
CA GLY A 12 5.43 5.33 0.84
C GLY A 12 6.51 6.16 0.12
N LYS A 13 6.44 7.51 0.15
CA LYS A 13 7.38 8.37 -0.60
C LYS A 13 8.83 8.17 -0.18
N VAL A 14 9.10 8.09 1.12
CA VAL A 14 10.46 7.91 1.66
C VAL A 14 11.05 6.58 1.23
N VAL A 15 10.27 5.49 1.30
CA VAL A 15 10.68 4.15 0.84
C VAL A 15 11.00 4.15 -0.66
N LYS A 16 10.16 4.82 -1.47
CA LYS A 16 10.39 4.93 -2.92
C LYS A 16 11.63 5.76 -3.24
N SER A 17 11.85 6.86 -2.53
CA SER A 17 13.03 7.73 -2.70
C SER A 17 14.31 6.97 -2.34
N TYR A 18 14.30 6.25 -1.22
CA TYR A 18 15.43 5.42 -0.80
C TYR A 18 15.76 4.32 -1.84
N ASN A 19 14.74 3.60 -2.34
CA ASN A 19 14.96 2.60 -3.38
C ASN A 19 15.53 3.21 -4.67
N ARG A 20 15.09 4.40 -5.07
CA ARG A 20 15.64 5.09 -6.25
C ARG A 20 17.11 5.43 -6.05
N TRP A 21 17.46 5.97 -4.89
CA TRP A 21 18.85 6.25 -4.53
C TRP A 21 19.70 4.97 -4.55
N PHE A 22 19.22 3.90 -3.90
CA PHE A 22 19.89 2.61 -3.85
C PHE A 22 20.16 2.06 -5.26
N ASN A 23 19.14 2.01 -6.13
CA ASN A 23 19.30 1.49 -7.48
C ASN A 23 20.29 2.32 -8.32
N LYS A 24 20.24 3.67 -8.21
CA LYS A 24 21.19 4.55 -8.91
C LYS A 24 22.63 4.30 -8.46
N THR A 25 22.85 4.21 -7.15
CA THR A 25 24.19 3.98 -6.59
C THR A 25 24.68 2.58 -6.90
N LEU A 26 23.81 1.57 -6.83
CA LEU A 26 24.16 0.19 -7.19
C LEU A 26 24.54 0.07 -8.66
N SER A 27 23.80 0.69 -9.57
CA SER A 27 24.13 0.71 -11.01
C SER A 27 25.49 1.35 -11.28
N MET A 28 25.82 2.45 -10.62
CA MET A 28 27.15 3.08 -10.71
C MET A 28 28.26 2.14 -10.21
N LEU A 29 28.07 1.49 -9.07
CA LEU A 29 29.05 0.54 -8.53
C LEU A 29 29.20 -0.69 -9.44
N GLN A 30 28.12 -1.15 -10.04
CA GLN A 30 28.15 -2.25 -11.01
C GLN A 30 29.01 -1.87 -12.22
N SER A 31 28.79 -0.69 -12.82
CA SER A 31 29.60 -0.21 -13.95
C SER A 31 31.09 -0.09 -13.63
N ILE A 32 31.44 0.32 -12.40
CA ILE A 32 32.84 0.35 -11.95
C ILE A 32 33.41 -1.05 -11.84
N LYS A 33 32.68 -1.94 -11.20
CA LYS A 33 33.01 -3.36 -11.01
C LYS A 33 33.27 -4.04 -12.37
N ASP A 34 32.37 -3.83 -13.33
CA ASP A 34 32.45 -4.45 -14.66
C ASP A 34 33.69 -3.96 -15.43
N ARG A 35 34.02 -2.66 -15.33
CA ARG A 35 35.26 -2.09 -15.93
C ARG A 35 36.55 -2.64 -15.30
N GLN A 36 36.49 -3.05 -14.03
CA GLN A 36 37.61 -3.64 -13.31
C GLN A 36 37.71 -5.16 -13.47
N GLY A 37 36.82 -5.78 -14.25
CA GLY A 37 36.81 -7.24 -14.46
C GLY A 37 36.47 -8.02 -13.17
N ILE A 38 35.78 -7.43 -12.22
CA ILE A 38 35.45 -8.07 -10.95
C ILE A 38 34.09 -8.77 -11.07
N ASP A 39 34.07 -10.11 -11.07
CA ASP A 39 32.81 -10.87 -11.16
C ASP A 39 32.05 -10.92 -9.85
N LYS A 40 32.73 -10.96 -8.72
CA LYS A 40 32.12 -11.12 -7.38
C LYS A 40 31.52 -9.82 -6.84
N LEU A 41 30.51 -9.98 -6.01
CA LEU A 41 29.91 -8.88 -5.28
C LEU A 41 30.93 -8.23 -4.33
N THR A 42 31.14 -6.92 -4.45
CA THR A 42 32.11 -6.20 -3.60
C THR A 42 31.56 -6.01 -2.17
N ASN A 43 32.45 -5.84 -1.18
CA ASN A 43 32.06 -5.59 0.20
C ASN A 43 31.21 -4.30 0.34
N ARG A 44 31.48 -3.28 -0.46
CA ARG A 44 30.69 -2.05 -0.50
C ARG A 44 29.24 -2.32 -0.94
N MET A 45 29.06 -3.13 -1.99
CA MET A 45 27.73 -3.51 -2.47
C MET A 45 26.98 -4.36 -1.44
N ARG A 46 27.65 -5.32 -0.79
CA ARG A 46 27.04 -6.11 0.32
C ARG A 46 26.52 -5.22 1.43
N LYS A 47 27.37 -4.30 1.94
CA LYS A 47 26.95 -3.32 2.97
C LYS A 47 25.76 -2.47 2.53
N MET A 48 25.67 -2.12 1.25
CA MET A 48 24.52 -1.40 0.72
C MET A 48 23.24 -2.26 0.72
N TYR A 49 23.31 -3.53 0.34
CA TYR A 49 22.17 -4.45 0.43
C TYR A 49 21.70 -4.61 1.88
N ASP A 50 22.61 -4.83 2.82
CA ASP A 50 22.31 -4.96 4.26
C ASP A 50 21.65 -3.69 4.82
N LYS A 51 22.18 -2.52 4.44
CA LYS A 51 21.61 -1.23 4.85
C LYS A 51 20.19 -1.04 4.31
N ARG A 52 19.98 -1.43 3.03
CA ARG A 52 18.64 -1.38 2.42
C ARG A 52 17.67 -2.32 3.13
N GLU A 53 18.09 -3.54 3.41
CA GLU A 53 17.25 -4.54 4.07
C GLU A 53 16.82 -4.05 5.47
N ARG A 54 17.76 -3.53 6.26
CA ARG A 54 17.46 -2.94 7.58
C ARG A 54 16.49 -1.77 7.48
N PHE A 55 16.70 -0.86 6.51
CA PHE A 55 15.80 0.27 6.30
C PHE A 55 14.39 -0.18 5.92
N MET A 56 14.26 -1.17 5.03
CA MET A 56 12.94 -1.70 4.63
C MET A 56 12.23 -2.40 5.80
N ASN A 57 12.98 -3.15 6.59
CA ASN A 57 12.45 -3.79 7.80
C ASN A 57 11.90 -2.74 8.78
N ASP A 58 12.71 -1.76 9.13
CA ASP A 58 12.32 -0.66 10.03
C ASP A 58 11.06 0.05 9.53
N ALA A 59 10.99 0.36 8.22
CA ALA A 59 9.83 0.99 7.60
C ALA A 59 8.56 0.13 7.73
N MET A 60 8.64 -1.18 7.48
CA MET A 60 7.49 -2.08 7.59
C MET A 60 7.04 -2.24 9.05
N HIS A 61 7.99 -2.38 9.97
CA HIS A 61 7.69 -2.49 11.41
C HIS A 61 7.04 -1.22 11.97
N LYS A 62 7.55 -0.03 11.61
CA LYS A 62 6.98 1.26 12.02
C LYS A 62 5.59 1.47 11.45
N THR A 63 5.41 1.17 10.14
CA THR A 63 4.10 1.32 9.48
C THR A 63 3.06 0.40 10.11
N SER A 64 3.39 -0.88 10.27
CA SER A 64 2.47 -1.84 10.89
C SER A 64 2.15 -1.50 12.34
N ARG A 65 3.12 -0.99 13.11
CA ARG A 65 2.90 -0.55 14.50
C ARG A 65 1.91 0.61 14.55
N ARG A 66 2.13 1.64 13.75
CA ARG A 66 1.22 2.80 13.68
C ARG A 66 -0.21 2.41 13.29
N ILE A 67 -0.36 1.45 12.37
CA ILE A 67 -1.68 0.94 11.98
C ILE A 67 -2.34 0.24 13.16
N VAL A 68 -1.64 -0.69 13.81
CA VAL A 68 -2.21 -1.45 14.94
C VAL A 68 -2.51 -0.54 16.14
N ASP A 69 -1.62 0.39 16.49
CA ASP A 69 -1.85 1.36 17.57
C ASP A 69 -3.10 2.22 17.28
N TYR A 70 -3.32 2.61 16.02
CA TYR A 70 -4.54 3.29 15.60
C TYR A 70 -5.79 2.43 15.80
N LEU A 71 -5.73 1.15 15.41
CA LEU A 71 -6.85 0.22 15.56
C LEU A 71 -7.20 0.02 17.05
N VAL A 72 -6.19 -0.18 17.89
CA VAL A 72 -6.37 -0.33 19.35
C VAL A 72 -7.00 0.92 19.96
N SER A 73 -6.45 2.11 19.64
CA SER A 73 -6.94 3.38 20.21
C SER A 73 -8.36 3.75 19.76
N HIS A 74 -8.86 3.14 18.68
CA HIS A 74 -10.22 3.35 18.18
C HIS A 74 -11.13 2.13 18.40
N HIS A 75 -10.71 1.18 19.24
CA HIS A 75 -11.47 -0.03 19.60
C HIS A 75 -11.94 -0.84 18.38
N ILE A 76 -11.07 -0.96 17.35
CA ILE A 76 -11.38 -1.68 16.12
C ILE A 76 -10.94 -3.13 16.27
N GLY A 77 -11.90 -4.05 16.26
CA GLY A 77 -11.66 -5.49 16.47
C GLY A 77 -11.24 -6.27 15.23
N THR A 78 -11.34 -5.71 14.01
CA THR A 78 -11.02 -6.43 12.78
C THR A 78 -10.30 -5.56 11.77
N LEU A 79 -9.20 -6.05 11.20
CA LEU A 79 -8.46 -5.46 10.08
C LEU A 79 -8.62 -6.32 8.82
N ALA A 80 -9.31 -5.78 7.81
CA ALA A 80 -9.36 -6.36 6.47
C ALA A 80 -8.25 -5.80 5.60
N VAL A 81 -7.51 -6.68 4.92
CA VAL A 81 -6.40 -6.31 4.03
C VAL A 81 -6.63 -6.91 2.65
N GLY A 82 -6.69 -6.06 1.65
CA GLY A 82 -6.74 -6.49 0.26
C GLY A 82 -5.39 -7.05 -0.20
N TYR A 83 -5.44 -8.15 -0.96
CA TYR A 83 -4.27 -8.70 -1.58
C TYR A 83 -4.57 -9.41 -2.90
N ASN A 84 -3.63 -9.37 -3.86
CA ASN A 84 -3.70 -10.14 -5.09
C ASN A 84 -2.61 -11.21 -5.11
N LYS A 85 -3.04 -12.47 -5.26
CA LYS A 85 -2.12 -13.61 -5.43
C LYS A 85 -1.43 -13.48 -6.79
N GLY A 86 -0.09 -13.56 -6.82
CA GLY A 86 0.67 -13.54 -8.07
C GLY A 86 0.83 -12.16 -8.74
N TRP A 87 0.29 -11.09 -8.16
CA TRP A 87 0.31 -9.74 -8.74
C TRP A 87 1.69 -9.26 -9.20
N LYS A 88 2.76 -9.62 -8.51
CA LYS A 88 4.13 -9.23 -8.89
C LYS A 88 4.69 -10.00 -10.09
N GLN A 89 4.10 -11.12 -10.47
CA GLN A 89 4.63 -12.01 -11.52
C GLN A 89 4.09 -11.65 -12.90
N SER A 90 2.91 -11.04 -13.01
CA SER A 90 2.22 -10.77 -14.28
C SER A 90 2.16 -9.29 -14.67
N VAL A 91 2.68 -8.38 -13.84
CA VAL A 91 2.58 -6.94 -14.10
C VAL A 91 3.76 -6.45 -14.95
N ASN A 92 3.52 -6.18 -16.23
CA ASN A 92 4.43 -5.47 -17.10
C ASN A 92 3.95 -4.01 -17.28
N MET A 93 4.39 -3.11 -16.41
CA MET A 93 4.10 -1.67 -16.46
C MET A 93 5.26 -0.83 -17.02
N GLY A 94 6.21 -1.50 -17.74
CA GLY A 94 7.44 -0.88 -18.20
C GLY A 94 8.53 -0.80 -17.11
N GLY A 95 9.82 -0.85 -17.52
CA GLY A 95 10.97 -1.04 -16.62
C GLY A 95 11.01 -0.07 -15.42
N VAL A 96 10.72 1.21 -15.62
CA VAL A 96 10.74 2.22 -14.54
C VAL A 96 9.62 2.02 -13.52
N ASN A 97 8.44 1.61 -13.94
CA ASN A 97 7.31 1.39 -13.04
C ASN A 97 7.46 0.04 -12.32
N ASN A 98 7.92 -0.99 -13.01
CA ASN A 98 8.24 -2.28 -12.41
C ASN A 98 9.25 -2.13 -11.27
N GLN A 99 10.35 -1.37 -11.47
CA GLN A 99 11.30 -1.07 -10.40
C GLN A 99 10.65 -0.38 -9.19
N LYS A 100 9.71 0.55 -9.40
CA LYS A 100 9.07 1.29 -8.30
C LYS A 100 8.13 0.43 -7.45
N PHE A 101 7.46 -0.55 -8.05
CA PHE A 101 6.44 -1.36 -7.38
C PHE A 101 6.99 -2.67 -6.80
N THR A 102 7.92 -3.34 -7.49
CA THR A 102 8.46 -4.64 -7.04
C THR A 102 9.32 -4.54 -5.80
N PHE A 103 9.87 -3.36 -5.49
CA PHE A 103 10.80 -3.18 -4.38
C PHE A 103 10.18 -2.83 -3.02
N ILE A 104 8.87 -2.60 -2.93
CA ILE A 104 8.20 -2.43 -1.64
C ILE A 104 7.81 -3.82 -1.12
N PRO A 105 8.30 -4.24 0.06
CA PRO A 105 8.04 -5.59 0.57
C PRO A 105 6.64 -5.69 1.22
N PHE A 106 5.57 -5.61 0.40
CA PHE A 106 4.19 -5.71 0.89
C PHE A 106 3.88 -7.02 1.62
N ALA A 107 4.49 -8.14 1.20
CA ALA A 107 4.34 -9.40 1.91
C ALA A 107 4.83 -9.30 3.37
N ARG A 108 5.97 -8.62 3.57
CA ARG A 108 6.51 -8.35 4.91
C ARG A 108 5.59 -7.44 5.73
N LEU A 109 5.03 -6.39 5.11
CA LEU A 109 4.05 -5.53 5.79
C LEU A 109 2.85 -6.35 6.28
N ARG A 110 2.30 -7.21 5.43
CA ARG A 110 1.18 -8.09 5.79
C ARG A 110 1.54 -9.04 6.93
N SER A 111 2.72 -9.68 6.86
CA SER A 111 3.20 -10.52 7.95
C SER A 111 3.33 -9.74 9.26
N CYS A 112 3.89 -8.52 9.21
CA CYS A 112 3.98 -7.65 10.39
C CYS A 112 2.62 -7.24 10.94
N LEU A 113 1.64 -6.96 10.08
CA LEU A 113 0.27 -6.64 10.49
C LEU A 113 -0.39 -7.84 11.15
N ARG A 114 -0.29 -9.03 10.52
CA ARG A 114 -0.92 -10.26 11.02
C ARG A 114 -0.51 -10.56 12.46
N TYR A 115 0.79 -10.72 12.74
CA TYR A 115 1.21 -11.09 14.11
C TYR A 115 0.96 -9.97 15.13
N LYS A 116 1.04 -8.68 14.72
CA LYS A 116 0.77 -7.58 15.64
C LYS A 116 -0.73 -7.40 15.94
N CYS A 117 -1.60 -7.67 14.97
CA CYS A 117 -3.04 -7.74 15.20
C CYS A 117 -3.37 -8.88 16.16
N GLU A 118 -2.79 -10.08 15.95
CA GLU A 118 -2.94 -11.22 16.84
C GLU A 118 -2.52 -10.90 18.28
N LEU A 119 -1.34 -10.28 18.48
CA LEU A 119 -0.88 -9.84 19.80
C LEU A 119 -1.79 -8.76 20.44
N ALA A 120 -2.50 -8.00 19.66
CA ALA A 120 -3.43 -6.96 20.12
C ALA A 120 -4.89 -7.46 20.26
N GLY A 121 -5.16 -8.74 20.00
CA GLY A 121 -6.52 -9.30 20.02
C GLY A 121 -7.40 -8.81 18.87
N ILE A 122 -6.79 -8.35 17.76
CA ILE A 122 -7.49 -7.85 16.56
C ILE A 122 -7.54 -8.98 15.52
N SER A 123 -8.72 -9.28 15.01
CA SER A 123 -8.90 -10.23 13.91
C SER A 123 -8.26 -9.68 12.63
N TYR A 124 -7.41 -10.50 11.97
CA TYR A 124 -6.75 -10.13 10.71
C TYR A 124 -7.30 -10.97 9.57
N VAL A 125 -7.92 -10.34 8.57
CA VAL A 125 -8.56 -10.99 7.43
C VAL A 125 -7.89 -10.51 6.13
N GLU A 126 -7.40 -11.44 5.31
CA GLU A 126 -6.96 -11.15 3.93
C GLU A 126 -8.06 -11.50 2.94
N HIS A 127 -8.33 -10.59 2.02
CA HIS A 127 -9.32 -10.79 0.97
C HIS A 127 -8.77 -10.38 -0.40
N GLU A 128 -9.19 -11.07 -1.45
CA GLU A 128 -8.79 -10.75 -2.81
C GLU A 128 -9.38 -9.40 -3.24
N GLU A 129 -8.51 -8.54 -3.82
CA GLU A 129 -8.85 -7.15 -4.17
C GLU A 129 -9.23 -6.94 -5.64
N SER A 130 -9.61 -8.00 -6.40
CA SER A 130 -10.02 -7.85 -7.79
C SER A 130 -11.15 -6.83 -7.92
N TYR A 131 -11.02 -5.97 -8.93
CA TYR A 131 -11.94 -4.89 -9.32
C TYR A 131 -12.14 -3.76 -8.30
N THR A 132 -11.66 -3.86 -7.06
CA THR A 132 -11.88 -2.85 -6.01
C THR A 132 -11.38 -1.46 -6.35
N SER A 133 -10.33 -1.34 -7.17
CA SER A 133 -9.76 -0.06 -7.60
C SER A 133 -10.50 0.59 -8.78
N LYS A 134 -11.38 -0.17 -9.45
CA LYS A 134 -12.14 0.27 -10.63
C LYS A 134 -13.58 0.62 -10.30
N CYS A 135 -14.25 -0.23 -9.50
CA CYS A 135 -15.63 -0.03 -9.10
C CYS A 135 -15.79 1.18 -8.19
N ASP A 136 -16.91 1.86 -8.32
CA ASP A 136 -17.25 3.07 -7.58
C ASP A 136 -17.84 2.72 -6.22
N ALA A 137 -17.04 2.91 -5.16
CA ALA A 137 -17.47 2.61 -3.80
C ALA A 137 -18.62 3.52 -3.32
N LEU A 138 -18.62 4.80 -3.71
CA LEU A 138 -19.63 5.77 -3.26
C LEU A 138 -20.97 5.58 -3.97
N ALA A 139 -20.97 5.12 -5.23
CA ALA A 139 -22.16 4.78 -5.98
C ALA A 139 -22.66 3.36 -5.69
N MET A 140 -22.04 2.65 -4.73
CA MET A 140 -22.37 1.28 -4.37
C MET A 140 -22.36 0.30 -5.56
N GLU A 141 -21.50 0.58 -6.57
CA GLU A 141 -21.33 -0.26 -7.74
C GLU A 141 -20.92 -1.68 -7.35
N ASP A 142 -21.47 -2.70 -7.98
CA ASP A 142 -21.14 -4.10 -7.73
C ASP A 142 -19.65 -4.36 -7.99
N ILE A 143 -18.98 -5.11 -7.10
CA ILE A 143 -17.53 -5.30 -7.18
C ILE A 143 -17.22 -6.51 -8.06
N CYS A 144 -17.39 -6.33 -9.37
CA CYS A 144 -17.13 -7.35 -10.39
C CYS A 144 -16.50 -6.73 -11.65
N LYS A 145 -16.37 -7.53 -12.71
CA LYS A 145 -15.95 -7.03 -14.02
C LYS A 145 -17.14 -6.39 -14.72
N HIS A 146 -16.98 -5.12 -15.13
CA HIS A 146 -17.95 -4.39 -15.95
C HIS A 146 -17.33 -4.03 -17.30
N ASP A 147 -18.14 -3.91 -18.33
CA ASP A 147 -17.73 -3.37 -19.63
C ASP A 147 -17.47 -1.86 -19.52
N SER A 148 -18.26 -1.15 -18.72
CA SER A 148 -18.03 0.23 -18.33
C SER A 148 -18.29 0.40 -16.83
N TYR A 149 -17.46 1.20 -16.16
CA TYR A 149 -17.57 1.46 -14.73
C TYR A 149 -18.27 2.80 -14.49
N LEU A 150 -19.06 2.91 -13.40
CA LEU A 150 -19.80 4.13 -13.05
C LEU A 150 -18.86 5.29 -12.72
N GLY A 151 -17.82 5.00 -11.96
CA GLY A 151 -16.79 5.98 -11.61
C GLY A 151 -15.54 5.86 -12.49
N LYS A 152 -14.68 6.89 -12.45
CA LYS A 152 -13.42 6.87 -13.21
C LYS A 152 -12.25 7.55 -12.49
N ARG A 153 -11.06 7.03 -12.73
CA ARG A 153 -9.82 7.69 -12.29
C ARG A 153 -9.53 8.89 -13.21
N VAL A 154 -9.61 10.12 -12.67
CA VAL A 154 -9.41 11.36 -13.45
C VAL A 154 -7.96 11.81 -13.47
N LYS A 155 -7.22 11.57 -12.38
CA LYS A 155 -5.77 11.85 -12.25
C LYS A 155 -5.14 10.79 -11.36
N ARG A 156 -3.80 10.78 -11.30
CA ARG A 156 -3.08 9.93 -10.35
C ARG A 156 -3.53 10.23 -8.92
N GLY A 157 -4.06 9.22 -8.24
CA GLY A 157 -4.54 9.31 -6.85
C GLY A 157 -5.92 9.96 -6.69
N LEU A 158 -6.62 10.33 -7.78
CA LEU A 158 -7.97 10.90 -7.73
C LEU A 158 -8.97 10.06 -8.53
N PHE A 159 -10.09 9.75 -7.92
CA PHE A 159 -11.20 9.01 -8.46
C PHE A 159 -12.47 9.88 -8.40
N LYS A 160 -13.15 10.03 -9.53
CA LYS A 160 -14.44 10.73 -9.64
C LYS A 160 -15.55 9.70 -9.64
N SER A 161 -16.38 9.75 -8.63
CA SER A 161 -17.58 8.92 -8.48
C SER A 161 -18.73 9.44 -9.35
N ALA A 162 -19.63 8.54 -9.73
CA ALA A 162 -20.88 8.85 -10.40
C ALA A 162 -21.79 9.77 -9.57
N VAL A 163 -21.67 9.73 -8.23
CA VAL A 163 -22.40 10.66 -7.34
C VAL A 163 -21.84 12.09 -7.35
N GLY A 164 -20.97 12.42 -8.30
CA GLY A 164 -20.42 13.77 -8.50
C GLY A 164 -19.25 14.14 -7.56
N LYS A 165 -18.89 13.28 -6.60
CA LYS A 165 -17.81 13.53 -5.63
C LYS A 165 -16.46 13.01 -6.11
N VAL A 166 -15.38 13.66 -5.66
CA VAL A 166 -13.99 13.24 -5.97
C VAL A 166 -13.33 12.78 -4.68
N ILE A 167 -12.80 11.56 -4.69
CA ILE A 167 -12.09 10.98 -3.54
C ILE A 167 -10.68 10.52 -3.94
N ASN A 168 -9.86 10.20 -2.94
CA ASN A 168 -8.58 9.56 -3.20
C ASN A 168 -8.81 8.13 -3.75
N ALA A 169 -8.11 7.76 -4.83
CA ALA A 169 -8.29 6.47 -5.49
C ALA A 169 -7.92 5.26 -4.59
N ASP A 170 -6.96 5.45 -3.68
CA ASP A 170 -6.58 4.39 -2.73
C ASP A 170 -7.65 4.24 -1.62
N VAL A 171 -8.35 5.34 -1.28
CA VAL A 171 -9.52 5.30 -0.39
C VAL A 171 -10.68 4.59 -1.06
N ASN A 172 -10.98 4.86 -2.34
CA ASN A 172 -12.00 4.12 -3.08
C ASN A 172 -11.75 2.60 -3.05
N GLY A 173 -10.51 2.18 -3.34
CA GLY A 173 -10.14 0.76 -3.28
C GLY A 173 -10.30 0.17 -1.87
N ALA A 174 -9.91 0.91 -0.83
CA ALA A 174 -10.03 0.46 0.56
C ALA A 174 -11.50 0.34 1.01
N LEU A 175 -12.38 1.25 0.59
CA LEU A 175 -13.83 1.17 0.82
C LEU A 175 -14.42 -0.10 0.19
N ASN A 176 -14.08 -0.39 -1.06
CA ASN A 176 -14.53 -1.60 -1.74
C ASN A 176 -13.98 -2.89 -1.10
N ILE A 177 -12.76 -2.89 -0.57
CA ILE A 177 -12.25 -4.01 0.22
C ILE A 177 -13.08 -4.19 1.50
N GLY A 178 -13.43 -3.10 2.17
CA GLY A 178 -14.33 -3.13 3.32
C GLY A 178 -15.70 -3.70 2.96
N ARG A 179 -16.31 -3.28 1.85
CA ARG A 179 -17.59 -3.82 1.35
C ARG A 179 -17.51 -5.32 1.07
N LYS A 180 -16.43 -5.80 0.47
CA LYS A 180 -16.24 -7.24 0.21
C LYS A 180 -16.19 -8.09 1.49
N VAL A 181 -15.62 -7.56 2.57
CA VAL A 181 -15.39 -8.31 3.81
C VAL A 181 -16.54 -8.15 4.79
N PHE A 182 -17.09 -6.94 4.92
CA PHE A 182 -18.10 -6.60 5.92
C PHE A 182 -19.50 -6.37 5.33
N GLY A 183 -19.65 -6.48 4.00
CA GLY A 183 -20.88 -6.14 3.30
C GLY A 183 -21.06 -4.64 3.15
N ASP A 184 -22.16 -4.25 2.50
CA ASP A 184 -22.46 -2.85 2.17
C ASP A 184 -22.81 -2.00 3.40
N SER A 185 -23.18 -2.63 4.52
CA SER A 185 -23.35 -1.96 5.81
C SER A 185 -22.10 -1.24 6.31
N PHE A 186 -20.92 -1.61 5.80
CA PHE A 186 -19.66 -0.88 6.06
C PHE A 186 -19.68 0.57 5.58
N MET A 187 -20.55 0.93 4.63
CA MET A 187 -20.64 2.25 3.99
C MET A 187 -21.66 3.20 4.64
N ILE A 188 -22.37 2.79 5.71
CA ILE A 188 -23.53 3.51 6.26
C ILE A 188 -23.19 4.90 6.81
N THR A 189 -21.92 5.20 7.10
CA THR A 189 -21.53 6.49 7.68
C THR A 189 -20.80 7.36 6.65
N ASP A 190 -21.51 8.18 5.87
CA ASP A 190 -20.91 9.27 5.10
C ASP A 190 -20.52 10.42 6.03
N SER A 191 -19.31 10.39 6.54
CA SER A 191 -18.80 11.43 7.44
C SER A 191 -18.08 12.58 6.73
N GLY A 192 -17.99 12.54 5.41
CA GLY A 192 -17.22 13.52 4.64
C GLY A 192 -15.70 13.45 4.79
N ARG A 193 -15.17 12.72 5.78
CA ARG A 193 -13.72 12.59 6.03
C ARG A 193 -12.99 11.71 5.03
N TRP A 194 -13.70 10.83 4.31
CA TRP A 194 -13.12 10.05 3.21
C TRP A 194 -12.62 10.93 2.06
N TYR A 195 -13.19 12.12 1.89
CA TYR A 195 -12.79 13.06 0.84
C TYR A 195 -11.47 13.77 1.16
N ARG A 196 -11.12 13.86 2.46
CA ARG A 196 -9.88 14.50 2.94
C ARG A 196 -9.09 13.56 3.85
N PRO A 197 -8.53 12.45 3.31
CA PRO A 197 -7.80 11.50 4.13
C PRO A 197 -6.57 12.15 4.76
N GLU A 198 -6.33 11.86 6.04
CA GLU A 198 -5.14 12.28 6.75
C GLU A 198 -3.90 11.57 6.20
N ARG A 199 -2.82 12.32 5.97
CA ARG A 199 -1.55 11.76 5.47
C ARG A 199 -0.57 11.54 6.59
N ILE A 200 -0.20 10.29 6.80
CA ILE A 200 0.76 9.86 7.83
C ILE A 200 2.12 9.59 7.19
N ASN A 201 3.15 10.28 7.67
CA ASN A 201 4.55 10.02 7.34
C ASN A 201 5.21 9.21 8.47
N VAL A 202 5.25 7.91 8.32
CA VAL A 202 5.76 6.99 9.37
C VAL A 202 7.26 7.13 9.61
N LEU A 203 8.02 7.57 8.60
CA LEU A 203 9.48 7.66 8.64
C LEU A 203 9.99 9.09 8.90
N LYS A 204 9.13 10.06 9.17
CA LYS A 204 9.56 11.30 9.80
C LYS A 204 9.78 11.02 11.28
N CYS A 205 11.01 11.23 11.75
CA CYS A 205 11.25 11.36 13.18
C CYS A 205 10.35 12.48 13.73
N VAL A 206 9.62 12.17 14.78
CA VAL A 206 9.00 13.17 15.65
C VAL A 206 10.12 13.87 16.37
#